data_52aad87a2b44990e4b53075dc190257b
#
_entry.id   52aad87a2b44990e4b53075dc190257b
#
_cell.length_a   1.000
_cell.length_b   1.000
_cell.length_c   1.000
_cell.angle_alpha   90.00
_cell.angle_beta   90.00
_cell.angle_gamma   90.00
#
_symmetry.space_group_name_H-M   'P 1'
#
loop_
_entity.id
_entity.type
_entity.pdbx_description
1 polymer ?
#
loop_
_entity_poly.entity_id
_entity_poly.type
_entity_poly.pdbx_seq_one_letter_code
_entity_poly.pdbx_strand_id
1 'polypeptide(L)'
;MKKFTKMCAVAACALFAGTATVSAEDYVWKSVTAGDATTYGIRSDGSLWSWGWNEKGQSGNGVSERTATPTLADGNRVWKKTVGGRAYGFFLAEDGSLWAAGTATNGVQGTNDGVDHKVLTRIGTDNDWVDMACSRFWGYSAFAIKTNGTLWSWGENSAGQLGIGNTQAQTLPVQVGTDTDWKQVAAGVSSVLALKTDGSLWGWGFNMNGELFGYEGRQSSPVRLGSETDWEKVLVIEFRAYAVKKDGTLWAWGDNSRNLLGFNTPTEEESTSEGNPVEVVTEPQITKPTQVTAVEGEVLAVSGCENTLSVATGTDGIIEKVWMFGSNADGALGDGKGLGNGNKDIPFATVPVNPSLKSSLKFTSMSSGQNYTMMLTDDGDIWGWGCNRGGQLGDETPNDQLQVAYKLKPIVINCPQDEVSSVGSLKDGKVDAAVSFDGQVLALQSDGLLTSGRIYDMNGTAVMILAASETSWNVATLSQGVYVAEFMIDGAPVTYKFAVK
;
A
#
# COMPACT_ATOMS: atom_id res chain seq x y z
N MET A 1 -29.82 82.60 1.06
CA MET A 1 -28.57 81.90 1.44
C MET A 1 -28.97 80.71 2.34
N LYS A 2 -29.01 79.54 1.76
CA LYS A 2 -29.41 78.30 2.49
C LYS A 2 -28.12 77.52 2.85
N LYS A 3 -27.90 77.33 4.16
CA LYS A 3 -26.85 76.50 4.69
C LYS A 3 -27.27 75.04 4.59
N PHE A 4 -26.47 74.22 3.91
CA PHE A 4 -26.59 72.77 3.92
C PHE A 4 -25.86 72.20 5.13
N THR A 5 -26.59 71.59 6.02
CA THR A 5 -26.05 70.79 7.11
C THR A 5 -25.88 69.35 6.62
N LYS A 6 -24.65 68.87 6.57
CA LYS A 6 -24.37 67.45 6.30
C LYS A 6 -24.66 66.63 7.57
N MET A 7 -25.64 65.79 7.54
CA MET A 7 -25.86 64.73 8.52
C MET A 7 -25.01 63.54 8.15
N CYS A 8 -23.99 63.22 8.97
CA CYS A 8 -23.30 61.94 8.92
C CYS A 8 -24.22 60.87 9.52
N ALA A 9 -24.69 59.96 8.66
CA ALA A 9 -25.31 58.72 9.12
C ALA A 9 -24.22 57.72 9.48
N VAL A 10 -24.09 57.40 10.75
CA VAL A 10 -23.29 56.28 11.24
C VAL A 10 -24.05 55.03 10.96
N ALA A 11 -23.66 54.26 9.93
CA ALA A 11 -24.16 52.93 9.69
C ALA A 11 -23.51 51.98 10.71
N ALA A 12 -24.27 51.51 11.67
CA ALA A 12 -23.89 50.43 12.54
C ALA A 12 -23.86 49.14 11.71
N CYS A 13 -22.68 48.69 11.33
CA CYS A 13 -22.46 47.34 10.84
C CYS A 13 -22.67 46.39 12.03
N ALA A 14 -23.83 45.72 12.05
CA ALA A 14 -24.02 44.54 12.89
C ALA A 14 -23.12 43.42 12.33
N LEU A 15 -22.01 43.15 13.00
CA LEU A 15 -21.22 41.94 12.78
C LEU A 15 -22.08 40.75 13.20
N PHE A 16 -22.67 40.08 12.22
CA PHE A 16 -23.04 38.68 12.39
C PHE A 16 -21.74 37.88 12.52
N ALA A 17 -21.36 37.55 13.73
CA ALA A 17 -20.45 36.49 14.01
C ALA A 17 -21.12 35.16 13.64
N GLY A 18 -21.15 34.86 12.35
CA GLY A 18 -21.36 33.51 11.92
C GLY A 18 -20.11 32.73 12.31
N THR A 19 -20.21 31.88 13.33
CA THR A 19 -19.24 30.81 13.55
C THR A 19 -19.30 29.92 12.32
N ALA A 20 -18.43 30.18 11.34
CA ALA A 20 -18.13 29.20 10.34
C ALA A 20 -17.44 28.06 11.11
N THR A 21 -18.20 27.05 11.48
CA THR A 21 -17.63 25.75 11.79
C THR A 21 -16.96 25.30 10.51
N VAL A 22 -15.64 25.48 10.41
CA VAL A 22 -14.83 24.74 9.46
C VAL A 22 -15.02 23.29 9.91
N SER A 23 -15.86 22.55 9.19
CA SER A 23 -15.89 21.11 9.33
C SER A 23 -14.48 20.65 9.02
N ALA A 24 -13.82 20.04 9.99
CA ALA A 24 -12.62 19.28 9.69
C ALA A 24 -12.99 18.37 8.51
N GLU A 25 -12.24 18.44 7.42
CA GLU A 25 -12.40 17.46 6.37
C GLU A 25 -12.04 16.12 7.01
N ASP A 26 -13.02 15.24 7.17
CA ASP A 26 -12.78 13.89 7.64
C ASP A 26 -11.91 13.20 6.58
N TYR A 27 -10.66 12.93 6.92
CA TYR A 27 -9.77 12.20 6.04
C TYR A 27 -10.22 10.75 5.94
N VAL A 28 -10.17 10.24 4.71
CA VAL A 28 -10.47 8.86 4.38
C VAL A 28 -9.27 8.24 3.66
N TRP A 29 -9.20 6.93 3.63
CA TRP A 29 -8.21 6.25 2.84
C TRP A 29 -8.58 6.26 1.36
N LYS A 30 -7.59 6.53 0.51
CA LYS A 30 -7.70 6.51 -0.95
C LYS A 30 -7.16 5.20 -1.54
N SER A 31 -6.17 4.62 -0.90
CA SER A 31 -5.64 3.31 -1.28
C SER A 31 -5.01 2.58 -0.10
N VAL A 32 -4.95 1.26 -0.20
CA VAL A 32 -4.21 0.39 0.72
C VAL A 32 -3.42 -0.65 -0.06
N THR A 33 -2.18 -0.90 0.35
CA THR A 33 -1.31 -1.93 -0.23
C THR A 33 -0.69 -2.75 0.90
N ALA A 34 -0.88 -4.05 0.85
CA ALA A 34 -0.21 -4.99 1.71
C ALA A 34 1.12 -5.41 1.07
N GLY A 35 2.24 -5.14 1.74
CA GLY A 35 3.53 -5.78 1.47
C GLY A 35 3.59 -7.16 2.12
N ASP A 36 4.79 -7.67 2.40
CA ASP A 36 4.95 -8.96 3.10
C ASP A 36 4.33 -8.89 4.51
N ALA A 37 4.87 -8.03 5.36
CA ALA A 37 4.37 -7.76 6.70
C ALA A 37 4.32 -6.25 7.03
N THR A 38 4.35 -5.40 6.01
CA THR A 38 4.24 -3.93 6.11
C THR A 38 3.07 -3.49 5.26
N THR A 39 2.24 -2.62 5.78
CA THR A 39 1.09 -2.06 5.06
C THR A 39 1.34 -0.58 4.76
N TYR A 40 0.91 -0.15 3.59
CA TYR A 40 0.99 1.23 3.12
C TYR A 40 -0.41 1.74 2.79
N GLY A 41 -0.71 2.94 3.24
CA GLY A 41 -1.96 3.65 2.93
C GLY A 41 -1.68 5.02 2.31
N ILE A 42 -2.48 5.41 1.34
CA ILE A 42 -2.52 6.79 0.85
C ILE A 42 -3.83 7.39 1.33
N ARG A 43 -3.75 8.49 2.07
CA ARG A 43 -4.90 9.22 2.59
C ARG A 43 -5.48 10.15 1.51
N SER A 44 -6.69 10.66 1.69
CA SER A 44 -7.41 11.51 0.72
C SER A 44 -6.68 12.81 0.40
N ASP A 45 -5.84 13.33 1.30
CA ASP A 45 -4.96 14.48 1.07
C ASP A 45 -3.70 14.14 0.24
N GLY A 46 -3.52 12.87 -0.13
CA GLY A 46 -2.37 12.38 -0.87
C GLY A 46 -1.16 12.02 0.00
N SER A 47 -1.22 12.17 1.32
CA SER A 47 -0.14 11.79 2.24
C SER A 47 0.06 10.27 2.29
N LEU A 48 1.33 9.85 2.48
CA LEU A 48 1.73 8.46 2.59
C LEU A 48 1.82 8.05 4.06
N TRP A 49 1.18 6.94 4.39
CA TRP A 49 1.18 6.33 5.70
C TRP A 49 1.66 4.89 5.62
N SER A 50 2.29 4.39 6.69
CA SER A 50 2.81 3.02 6.75
C SER A 50 2.73 2.47 8.16
N TRP A 51 2.57 1.14 8.26
CA TRP A 51 2.56 0.41 9.53
C TRP A 51 2.95 -1.05 9.35
N GLY A 52 3.20 -1.74 10.43
CA GLY A 52 3.64 -3.13 10.40
C GLY A 52 5.14 -3.29 10.67
N TRP A 53 5.71 -4.35 10.10
CA TRP A 53 7.11 -4.69 10.23
C TRP A 53 8.02 -3.66 9.55
N ASN A 54 9.11 -3.24 10.24
CA ASN A 54 9.93 -2.12 9.76
C ASN A 54 11.44 -2.25 10.07
N GLU A 55 11.96 -3.44 10.32
CA GLU A 55 13.36 -3.63 10.75
C GLU A 55 14.41 -3.10 9.76
N LYS A 56 14.06 -2.99 8.49
CA LYS A 56 14.92 -2.45 7.44
C LYS A 56 14.60 -1.01 7.06
N GLY A 57 13.61 -0.40 7.70
CA GLY A 57 13.16 0.94 7.37
C GLY A 57 12.23 0.99 6.16
N GLN A 58 11.64 -0.15 5.77
CA GLN A 58 10.76 -0.24 4.59
C GLN A 58 9.49 0.61 4.68
N SER A 59 9.13 1.07 5.87
CA SER A 59 8.07 2.06 6.10
C SER A 59 8.39 3.45 5.54
N GLY A 60 9.67 3.77 5.33
CA GLY A 60 10.10 5.07 4.82
C GLY A 60 9.94 6.26 5.77
N ASN A 61 9.57 6.02 7.02
CA ASN A 61 9.25 7.02 8.04
C ASN A 61 10.45 7.47 8.90
N GLY A 62 11.66 7.05 8.55
CA GLY A 62 12.91 7.43 9.23
C GLY A 62 13.33 6.54 10.40
N VAL A 63 12.49 5.61 10.83
CA VAL A 63 12.76 4.69 11.96
C VAL A 63 12.88 3.24 11.49
N SER A 64 13.26 2.33 12.39
CA SER A 64 13.32 0.88 12.12
C SER A 64 12.41 0.09 13.07
N GLU A 65 11.66 0.76 13.90
CA GLU A 65 10.72 0.14 14.81
C GLU A 65 9.43 -0.22 14.05
N ARG A 66 8.89 -1.39 14.36
CA ARG A 66 7.55 -1.78 13.90
C ARG A 66 6.49 -0.94 14.61
N THR A 67 5.41 -0.65 13.92
CA THR A 67 4.26 0.09 14.46
C THR A 67 2.98 -0.69 14.22
N ALA A 68 2.10 -0.74 15.21
CA ALA A 68 0.78 -1.36 15.10
C ALA A 68 -0.31 -0.32 14.80
N THR A 69 0.07 0.89 14.44
CA THR A 69 -0.82 1.99 14.07
C THR A 69 -0.35 2.63 12.77
N PRO A 70 -1.24 3.08 11.90
CA PRO A 70 -0.86 3.91 10.76
C PRO A 70 -0.02 5.11 11.22
N THR A 71 1.18 5.23 10.64
CA THR A 71 2.15 6.28 10.97
C THR A 71 2.52 7.04 9.70
N LEU A 72 2.57 8.36 9.78
CA LEU A 72 2.92 9.22 8.63
C LEU A 72 4.34 8.91 8.15
N ALA A 73 4.48 8.52 6.88
CA ALA A 73 5.75 8.32 6.23
C ALA A 73 6.18 9.58 5.45
N ASP A 74 5.27 10.20 4.72
CA ASP A 74 5.51 11.50 4.06
C ASP A 74 4.20 12.26 3.84
N GLY A 75 4.16 13.51 4.29
CA GLY A 75 3.07 14.46 4.08
C GLY A 75 3.41 15.59 3.11
N ASN A 76 4.61 15.59 2.51
CA ASN A 76 5.09 16.69 1.69
C ASN A 76 4.84 16.48 0.18
N ARG A 77 4.48 15.25 -0.22
CA ARG A 77 4.20 14.87 -1.61
C ARG A 77 2.82 14.28 -1.72
N VAL A 78 2.26 14.36 -2.91
CA VAL A 78 1.04 13.64 -3.26
C VAL A 78 1.43 12.30 -3.86
N TRP A 79 1.04 11.23 -3.21
CA TRP A 79 1.37 9.87 -3.59
C TRP A 79 0.25 9.25 -4.43
N LYS A 80 0.64 8.44 -5.41
CA LYS A 80 -0.25 7.80 -6.38
C LYS A 80 -0.38 6.30 -6.17
N LYS A 81 0.76 5.61 -5.95
CA LYS A 81 0.80 4.15 -5.86
C LYS A 81 1.92 3.70 -4.94
N THR A 82 1.68 2.61 -4.24
CA THR A 82 2.67 1.93 -3.40
C THR A 82 2.74 0.45 -3.77
N VAL A 83 3.92 -0.16 -3.66
CA VAL A 83 4.11 -1.61 -3.71
C VAL A 83 5.11 -2.02 -2.64
N GLY A 84 4.91 -3.17 -2.01
CA GLY A 84 5.77 -3.67 -0.95
C GLY A 84 6.31 -5.06 -1.23
N GLY A 85 7.62 -5.22 -1.08
CA GLY A 85 8.29 -6.50 -0.97
C GLY A 85 8.45 -6.95 0.48
N ARG A 86 9.38 -7.89 0.75
CA ARG A 86 9.61 -8.44 2.09
C ARG A 86 10.19 -7.42 3.07
N ALA A 87 11.17 -6.66 2.64
CA ALA A 87 11.91 -5.73 3.50
C ALA A 87 12.22 -4.42 2.78
N TYR A 88 11.42 -4.07 1.79
CA TYR A 88 11.53 -2.86 0.99
C TYR A 88 10.17 -2.43 0.44
N GLY A 89 10.03 -1.16 0.15
CA GLY A 89 8.86 -0.56 -0.47
C GLY A 89 9.24 0.37 -1.60
N PHE A 90 8.36 0.47 -2.59
CA PHE A 90 8.44 1.46 -3.67
C PHE A 90 7.21 2.34 -3.67
N PHE A 91 7.43 3.59 -4.02
CA PHE A 91 6.43 4.64 -3.90
C PHE A 91 6.48 5.52 -5.16
N LEU A 92 5.37 5.62 -5.84
CA LEU A 92 5.20 6.48 -7.01
C LEU A 92 4.42 7.71 -6.61
N ALA A 93 5.01 8.89 -6.82
CA ALA A 93 4.34 10.16 -6.59
C ALA A 93 3.50 10.58 -7.82
N GLU A 94 2.54 11.48 -7.62
CA GLU A 94 1.71 12.01 -8.71
C GLU A 94 2.51 12.80 -9.76
N ASP A 95 3.67 13.36 -9.37
CA ASP A 95 4.58 14.03 -10.30
C ASP A 95 5.39 13.06 -11.19
N GLY A 96 5.14 11.77 -11.07
CA GLY A 96 5.82 10.71 -11.82
C GLY A 96 7.21 10.36 -11.27
N SER A 97 7.66 10.91 -10.15
CA SER A 97 8.92 10.50 -9.49
C SER A 97 8.77 9.18 -8.75
N LEU A 98 9.83 8.36 -8.77
CA LEU A 98 9.87 7.04 -8.14
C LEU A 98 10.81 7.06 -6.92
N TRP A 99 10.37 6.42 -5.83
CA TRP A 99 11.03 6.42 -4.53
C TRP A 99 11.10 5.01 -3.94
N ALA A 100 12.09 4.76 -3.09
CA ALA A 100 12.26 3.50 -2.37
C ALA A 100 12.61 3.73 -0.91
N ALA A 101 12.33 2.71 -0.08
CA ALA A 101 12.79 2.60 1.30
C ALA A 101 13.01 1.12 1.67
N GLY A 102 13.83 0.85 2.67
CA GLY A 102 14.11 -0.50 3.16
C GLY A 102 15.49 -1.01 2.79
N THR A 103 15.62 -2.32 2.56
CA THR A 103 16.91 -2.97 2.28
C THR A 103 17.43 -2.68 0.88
N ALA A 104 18.77 -2.52 0.76
CA ALA A 104 19.48 -2.42 -0.52
C ALA A 104 19.99 -3.76 -1.06
N THR A 105 19.58 -4.89 -0.46
CA THR A 105 20.00 -6.24 -0.86
C THR A 105 19.88 -6.43 -2.37
N ASN A 106 20.93 -6.93 -3.00
CA ASN A 106 21.01 -7.18 -4.44
C ASN A 106 20.74 -5.94 -5.32
N GLY A 107 20.83 -4.72 -4.78
CA GLY A 107 20.57 -3.49 -5.52
C GLY A 107 19.09 -3.18 -5.73
N VAL A 108 18.17 -3.86 -5.02
CA VAL A 108 16.72 -3.73 -5.23
C VAL A 108 16.18 -2.31 -5.06
N GLN A 109 16.85 -1.45 -4.28
CA GLN A 109 16.44 -0.04 -4.13
C GLN A 109 16.64 0.82 -5.39
N GLY A 110 17.52 0.41 -6.30
CA GLY A 110 17.77 1.20 -7.52
C GLY A 110 18.53 2.51 -7.31
N THR A 111 19.17 2.71 -6.16
CA THR A 111 19.88 3.94 -5.77
C THR A 111 21.38 3.90 -6.02
N ASN A 112 21.95 2.70 -6.30
CA ASN A 112 23.36 2.45 -6.57
C ASN A 112 24.35 2.79 -5.42
N ASP A 113 23.85 2.98 -4.21
CA ASP A 113 24.72 3.29 -3.05
C ASP A 113 24.94 2.09 -2.12
N GLY A 114 24.14 1.02 -2.27
CA GLY A 114 24.23 -0.21 -1.49
C GLY A 114 23.87 -0.05 0.00
N VAL A 115 23.12 1.01 0.36
CA VAL A 115 22.76 1.33 1.73
C VAL A 115 21.26 1.10 1.96
N ASP A 116 20.90 0.47 3.09
CA ASP A 116 19.52 0.36 3.54
C ASP A 116 18.97 1.76 3.88
N HIS A 117 17.87 2.17 3.27
CA HIS A 117 17.28 3.48 3.48
C HIS A 117 16.04 3.42 4.39
N LYS A 118 16.09 4.11 5.52
CA LYS A 118 14.95 4.25 6.45
C LYS A 118 13.99 5.39 6.08
N VAL A 119 14.45 6.29 5.21
CA VAL A 119 13.67 7.40 4.67
C VAL A 119 13.41 7.17 3.19
N LEU A 120 12.34 7.76 2.68
CA LEU A 120 12.05 7.72 1.25
C LEU A 120 13.20 8.33 0.46
N THR A 121 13.84 7.53 -0.38
CA THR A 121 14.98 7.91 -1.21
C THR A 121 14.58 7.84 -2.68
N ARG A 122 14.83 8.91 -3.43
CA ARG A 122 14.45 9.01 -4.84
C ARG A 122 15.30 8.10 -5.70
N ILE A 123 14.68 7.41 -6.65
CA ILE A 123 15.35 6.58 -7.66
C ILE A 123 15.56 7.43 -8.92
N GLY A 124 16.82 7.79 -9.17
CA GLY A 124 17.17 8.62 -10.33
C GLY A 124 16.55 10.02 -10.31
N THR A 125 16.38 10.62 -11.48
CA THR A 125 15.85 11.98 -11.67
C THR A 125 14.60 12.05 -12.54
N ASP A 126 14.17 10.91 -13.09
CA ASP A 126 13.04 10.83 -14.03
C ASP A 126 11.71 11.09 -13.32
N ASN A 127 10.77 11.72 -14.03
CA ASN A 127 9.41 12.05 -13.57
C ASN A 127 8.34 11.51 -14.51
N ASP A 128 8.64 10.50 -15.27
CA ASP A 128 7.77 9.91 -16.28
C ASP A 128 7.34 8.48 -15.96
N TRP A 129 7.52 8.04 -14.71
CA TRP A 129 7.04 6.76 -14.26
C TRP A 129 5.52 6.74 -14.07
N VAL A 130 4.85 5.68 -14.54
CA VAL A 130 3.39 5.55 -14.46
C VAL A 130 2.91 4.31 -13.74
N ASP A 131 3.73 3.25 -13.72
CA ASP A 131 3.42 2.00 -13.03
C ASP A 131 4.68 1.35 -12.49
N MET A 132 4.51 0.48 -11.47
CA MET A 132 5.61 -0.24 -10.84
C MET A 132 5.14 -1.56 -10.25
N ALA A 133 6.06 -2.52 -10.15
CA ALA A 133 5.89 -3.80 -9.50
C ALA A 133 7.21 -4.25 -8.85
N CYS A 134 7.15 -5.16 -7.90
CA CYS A 134 8.33 -5.78 -7.32
C CYS A 134 8.07 -7.25 -7.01
N SER A 135 9.14 -8.03 -6.94
CA SER A 135 9.07 -9.37 -6.38
C SER A 135 8.68 -9.31 -4.91
N ARG A 136 7.89 -10.25 -4.47
CA ARG A 136 7.49 -10.39 -3.07
C ARG A 136 8.24 -11.54 -2.42
N PHE A 137 8.17 -11.65 -1.11
CA PHE A 137 8.69 -12.74 -0.29
C PHE A 137 10.20 -12.93 -0.45
N TRP A 138 10.66 -13.83 -1.26
CA TRP A 138 12.07 -14.21 -1.41
C TRP A 138 12.77 -13.53 -2.60
N GLY A 139 12.06 -12.72 -3.38
CA GLY A 139 12.63 -12.00 -4.52
C GLY A 139 13.12 -10.60 -4.15
N TYR A 140 14.12 -10.10 -4.89
CA TYR A 140 14.69 -8.75 -4.74
C TYR A 140 14.81 -8.06 -6.10
N SER A 141 13.78 -8.16 -6.94
CA SER A 141 13.73 -7.53 -8.26
C SER A 141 12.60 -6.51 -8.31
N ALA A 142 12.81 -5.42 -9.01
CA ALA A 142 11.86 -4.34 -9.17
C ALA A 142 11.71 -3.94 -10.64
N PHE A 143 10.54 -3.44 -10.98
CA PHE A 143 10.11 -3.10 -12.33
C PHE A 143 9.31 -1.82 -12.32
N ALA A 144 9.46 -1.00 -13.36
CA ALA A 144 8.62 0.17 -13.57
C ALA A 144 8.38 0.43 -15.06
N ILE A 145 7.23 1.02 -15.37
CA ILE A 145 6.84 1.39 -16.73
C ILE A 145 6.79 2.90 -16.81
N LYS A 146 7.32 3.46 -17.90
CA LYS A 146 7.27 4.88 -18.19
C LYS A 146 6.07 5.27 -19.06
N THR A 147 5.74 6.56 -19.11
CA THR A 147 4.65 7.13 -19.93
C THR A 147 4.76 6.78 -21.41
N ASN A 148 5.98 6.57 -21.89
CA ASN A 148 6.24 6.17 -23.27
C ASN A 148 6.10 4.65 -23.51
N GLY A 149 5.62 3.89 -22.52
CA GLY A 149 5.40 2.45 -22.59
C GLY A 149 6.66 1.60 -22.49
N THR A 150 7.84 2.16 -22.20
CA THR A 150 9.07 1.39 -21.96
C THR A 150 9.05 0.75 -20.59
N LEU A 151 9.55 -0.50 -20.49
CA LEU A 151 9.70 -1.24 -19.25
C LEU A 151 11.15 -1.17 -18.78
N TRP A 152 11.34 -1.00 -17.47
CA TRP A 152 12.63 -0.93 -16.79
C TRP A 152 12.67 -1.91 -15.62
N SER A 153 13.86 -2.45 -15.31
CA SER A 153 14.07 -3.41 -14.22
C SER A 153 15.39 -3.19 -13.52
N TRP A 154 15.46 -3.59 -12.25
CA TRP A 154 16.68 -3.55 -11.42
C TRP A 154 16.57 -4.54 -10.25
N GLY A 155 17.67 -4.71 -9.51
CA GLY A 155 17.78 -5.66 -8.41
C GLY A 155 18.43 -6.97 -8.82
N GLU A 156 17.99 -8.07 -8.19
CA GLU A 156 18.50 -9.42 -8.42
C GLU A 156 18.18 -9.93 -9.82
N ASN A 157 19.16 -10.66 -10.41
CA ASN A 157 19.04 -11.19 -11.76
C ASN A 157 19.67 -12.59 -11.96
N SER A 158 19.96 -13.31 -10.90
CA SER A 158 20.61 -14.65 -10.99
C SER A 158 19.80 -15.66 -11.80
N ALA A 159 18.49 -15.48 -11.87
CA ALA A 159 17.54 -16.27 -12.65
C ALA A 159 17.22 -15.67 -14.04
N GLY A 160 17.81 -14.54 -14.42
CA GLY A 160 17.44 -13.80 -15.64
C GLY A 160 16.14 -13.01 -15.50
N GLN A 161 15.64 -12.85 -14.28
CA GLN A 161 14.34 -12.23 -13.98
C GLN A 161 14.26 -10.74 -14.32
N LEU A 162 15.38 -10.05 -14.58
CA LEU A 162 15.34 -8.66 -15.06
C LEU A 162 14.98 -8.56 -16.56
N GLY A 163 15.08 -9.65 -17.34
CA GLY A 163 14.71 -9.66 -18.75
C GLY A 163 15.65 -8.89 -19.68
N ILE A 164 16.87 -8.57 -19.25
CA ILE A 164 17.82 -7.71 -19.97
C ILE A 164 18.86 -8.47 -20.79
N GLY A 165 18.60 -9.75 -21.10
CA GLY A 165 19.46 -10.59 -21.93
C GLY A 165 20.65 -11.23 -21.22
N ASN A 166 20.78 -11.07 -19.89
CA ASN A 166 21.87 -11.63 -19.08
C ASN A 166 21.37 -11.99 -17.68
N THR A 167 22.28 -12.37 -16.78
CA THR A 167 21.98 -12.75 -15.38
C THR A 167 22.72 -11.88 -14.35
N GLN A 168 23.15 -10.68 -14.74
CA GLN A 168 23.84 -9.75 -13.85
C GLN A 168 22.83 -8.87 -13.12
N ALA A 169 22.94 -8.79 -11.79
CA ALA A 169 22.14 -7.86 -10.98
C ALA A 169 22.40 -6.41 -11.38
N GLN A 170 21.41 -5.58 -11.26
CA GLN A 170 21.48 -4.15 -11.59
C GLN A 170 21.12 -3.31 -10.36
N THR A 171 21.96 -2.34 -10.06
CA THR A 171 21.79 -1.43 -8.92
C THR A 171 21.07 -0.12 -9.29
N LEU A 172 20.82 0.07 -10.59
CA LEU A 172 20.06 1.17 -11.18
C LEU A 172 19.03 0.60 -12.15
N PRO A 173 17.92 1.30 -12.43
CA PRO A 173 16.98 0.92 -13.48
C PRO A 173 17.66 0.78 -14.84
N VAL A 174 17.45 -0.36 -15.51
CA VAL A 174 17.91 -0.66 -16.87
C VAL A 174 16.71 -1.01 -17.73
N GLN A 175 16.66 -0.49 -18.95
CA GLN A 175 15.54 -0.74 -19.87
C GLN A 175 15.53 -2.21 -20.32
N VAL A 176 14.33 -2.81 -20.32
CA VAL A 176 14.06 -4.17 -20.80
C VAL A 176 13.75 -4.12 -22.29
N GLY A 177 14.70 -4.55 -23.13
CA GLY A 177 14.51 -4.51 -24.57
C GLY A 177 14.30 -3.08 -25.12
N THR A 178 13.58 -2.97 -26.23
CA THR A 178 13.31 -1.70 -26.93
C THR A 178 11.82 -1.42 -27.12
N ASP A 179 10.95 -2.31 -26.66
CA ASP A 179 9.50 -2.21 -26.85
C ASP A 179 8.92 -1.04 -26.04
N THR A 180 7.88 -0.42 -26.59
CA THR A 180 7.25 0.79 -26.04
C THR A 180 5.74 0.62 -25.83
N ASP A 181 5.29 -0.61 -25.69
CA ASP A 181 3.88 -1.01 -25.58
C ASP A 181 3.56 -1.83 -24.35
N TRP A 182 4.43 -1.80 -23.33
CA TRP A 182 4.19 -2.47 -22.06
C TRP A 182 3.05 -1.80 -21.29
N LYS A 183 2.06 -2.61 -20.84
CA LYS A 183 0.87 -2.18 -20.10
C LYS A 183 0.97 -2.50 -18.61
N GLN A 184 1.45 -3.69 -18.26
CA GLN A 184 1.53 -4.18 -16.90
C GLN A 184 2.69 -5.16 -16.75
N VAL A 185 3.30 -5.20 -15.56
CA VAL A 185 4.30 -6.20 -15.17
C VAL A 185 3.95 -6.77 -13.81
N ALA A 186 4.20 -8.06 -13.60
CA ALA A 186 4.03 -8.78 -12.34
C ALA A 186 5.22 -9.71 -12.12
N ALA A 187 5.82 -9.65 -10.91
CA ALA A 187 7.03 -10.37 -10.60
C ALA A 187 6.80 -11.39 -9.47
N GLY A 188 7.19 -12.63 -9.73
CA GLY A 188 7.35 -13.69 -8.74
C GLY A 188 8.75 -13.68 -8.11
N VAL A 189 9.18 -14.82 -7.58
CA VAL A 189 10.53 -14.97 -7.00
C VAL A 189 11.60 -14.94 -8.09
N SER A 190 11.41 -15.70 -9.15
CA SER A 190 12.38 -15.89 -10.22
C SER A 190 11.80 -15.79 -11.63
N SER A 191 10.48 -15.71 -11.76
CA SER A 191 9.75 -15.56 -13.01
C SER A 191 8.95 -14.26 -13.03
N VAL A 192 8.75 -13.69 -14.21
CA VAL A 192 8.05 -12.45 -14.44
C VAL A 192 7.06 -12.64 -15.59
N LEU A 193 5.88 -12.08 -15.43
CA LEU A 193 4.88 -11.96 -16.49
C LEU A 193 4.62 -10.48 -16.79
N ALA A 194 4.34 -10.19 -18.04
CA ALA A 194 3.95 -8.84 -18.44
C ALA A 194 2.91 -8.87 -19.55
N LEU A 195 2.12 -7.82 -19.62
CA LEU A 195 1.15 -7.59 -20.67
C LEU A 195 1.57 -6.41 -21.54
N LYS A 196 1.33 -6.54 -22.82
CA LYS A 196 1.38 -5.43 -23.75
C LYS A 196 -0.02 -4.83 -23.99
N THR A 197 -0.07 -3.65 -24.57
CA THR A 197 -1.31 -2.91 -24.84
C THR A 197 -2.24 -3.64 -25.81
N ASP A 198 -1.70 -4.54 -26.65
CA ASP A 198 -2.48 -5.40 -27.55
C ASP A 198 -3.15 -6.58 -26.82
N GLY A 199 -2.89 -6.76 -25.52
CA GLY A 199 -3.40 -7.86 -24.70
C GLY A 199 -2.58 -9.15 -24.81
N SER A 200 -1.42 -9.15 -25.48
CA SER A 200 -0.51 -10.30 -25.51
C SER A 200 0.22 -10.48 -24.20
N LEU A 201 0.41 -11.74 -23.82
CA LEU A 201 1.11 -12.15 -22.58
C LEU A 201 2.57 -12.49 -22.91
N TRP A 202 3.48 -11.99 -22.07
CA TRP A 202 4.92 -12.17 -22.15
C TRP A 202 5.47 -12.65 -20.82
N GLY A 203 6.61 -13.37 -20.84
CA GLY A 203 7.26 -13.81 -19.62
C GLY A 203 8.75 -14.00 -19.79
N TRP A 204 9.49 -14.00 -18.68
CA TRP A 204 10.92 -14.26 -18.60
C TRP A 204 11.34 -14.64 -17.19
N GLY A 205 12.62 -14.95 -17.00
CA GLY A 205 13.17 -15.45 -15.76
C GLY A 205 13.35 -16.97 -15.79
N PHE A 206 13.30 -17.63 -14.64
CA PHE A 206 13.49 -19.07 -14.51
C PHE A 206 12.15 -19.78 -14.35
N ASN A 207 11.88 -20.72 -15.25
CA ASN A 207 10.64 -21.48 -15.30
C ASN A 207 10.78 -22.77 -14.47
N MET A 208 10.61 -22.69 -13.14
CA MET A 208 10.74 -23.85 -12.26
C MET A 208 9.49 -24.75 -12.26
N ASN A 209 8.32 -24.13 -12.31
CA ASN A 209 7.04 -24.81 -12.05
C ASN A 209 6.03 -24.64 -13.21
N GLY A 210 6.51 -24.27 -14.39
CA GLY A 210 5.66 -24.09 -15.55
C GLY A 210 5.05 -22.70 -15.70
N GLU A 211 5.52 -21.69 -14.95
CA GLU A 211 5.00 -20.32 -15.01
C GLU A 211 5.17 -19.69 -16.41
N LEU A 212 6.21 -20.09 -17.14
CA LEU A 212 6.47 -19.67 -18.52
C LEU A 212 6.04 -20.78 -19.50
N PHE A 213 4.73 -21.01 -19.58
CA PHE A 213 4.21 -22.10 -20.42
C PHE A 213 4.71 -22.03 -21.88
N GLY A 214 5.05 -23.19 -22.42
CA GLY A 214 5.63 -23.30 -23.76
C GLY A 214 7.15 -23.11 -23.82
N TYR A 215 7.79 -22.82 -22.70
CA TYR A 215 9.24 -22.69 -22.59
C TYR A 215 9.80 -23.54 -21.45
N GLU A 216 11.06 -23.90 -21.56
CA GLU A 216 11.76 -24.65 -20.52
C GLU A 216 12.97 -23.84 -20.00
N GLY A 217 13.32 -24.04 -18.73
CA GLY A 217 14.48 -23.45 -18.10
C GLY A 217 14.43 -21.92 -18.02
N ARG A 218 15.55 -21.28 -18.34
CA ARG A 218 15.73 -19.82 -18.17
C ARG A 218 15.46 -19.08 -19.48
N GLN A 219 14.68 -18.01 -19.37
CA GLN A 219 14.48 -17.00 -20.41
C GLN A 219 14.99 -15.66 -19.87
N SER A 220 16.18 -15.22 -20.29
CA SER A 220 16.75 -13.95 -19.79
C SER A 220 16.31 -12.71 -20.56
N SER A 221 15.44 -12.89 -21.54
CA SER A 221 14.75 -11.81 -22.28
C SER A 221 13.26 -12.14 -22.39
N PRO A 222 12.39 -11.15 -22.54
CA PRO A 222 10.95 -11.37 -22.74
C PRO A 222 10.67 -12.30 -23.90
N VAL A 223 9.84 -13.32 -23.67
CA VAL A 223 9.30 -14.22 -24.68
C VAL A 223 7.78 -14.19 -24.64
N ARG A 224 7.14 -14.28 -25.82
CA ARG A 224 5.68 -14.29 -25.88
C ARG A 224 5.12 -15.64 -25.42
N LEU A 225 4.14 -15.62 -24.53
CA LEU A 225 3.47 -16.79 -23.99
C LEU A 225 2.11 -16.99 -24.69
N GLY A 226 2.05 -18.00 -25.54
CA GLY A 226 0.85 -18.27 -26.35
C GLY A 226 0.60 -17.26 -27.48
N SER A 227 -0.58 -17.35 -28.07
CA SER A 227 -1.02 -16.51 -29.19
C SER A 227 -2.17 -15.57 -28.87
N GLU A 228 -2.77 -15.76 -27.70
CA GLU A 228 -3.93 -14.99 -27.23
C GLU A 228 -3.59 -13.51 -27.04
N THR A 229 -4.61 -12.65 -27.23
CA THR A 229 -4.52 -11.17 -27.08
C THR A 229 -5.70 -10.63 -26.28
N ASP A 230 -6.33 -11.47 -25.52
CA ASP A 230 -7.50 -11.14 -24.67
C ASP A 230 -7.17 -11.08 -23.17
N TRP A 231 -5.89 -11.07 -22.82
CA TRP A 231 -5.45 -10.89 -21.44
C TRP A 231 -5.59 -9.43 -20.98
N GLU A 232 -6.13 -9.22 -19.79
CA GLU A 232 -6.41 -7.89 -19.24
C GLU A 232 -5.57 -7.57 -18.00
N LYS A 233 -5.35 -8.55 -17.12
CA LYS A 233 -4.55 -8.41 -15.90
C LYS A 233 -3.68 -9.63 -15.69
N VAL A 234 -2.50 -9.44 -15.08
CA VAL A 234 -1.60 -10.52 -14.66
C VAL A 234 -1.13 -10.32 -13.23
N LEU A 235 -0.88 -11.42 -12.55
CA LEU A 235 -0.28 -11.48 -11.24
C LEU A 235 0.63 -12.70 -11.14
N VAL A 236 1.76 -12.58 -10.48
CA VAL A 236 2.63 -13.71 -10.09
C VAL A 236 2.76 -13.72 -8.58
N ILE A 237 2.47 -14.85 -7.96
CA ILE A 237 2.64 -15.08 -6.52
C ILE A 237 3.62 -16.22 -6.38
N GLU A 238 4.85 -15.91 -6.02
CA GLU A 238 5.98 -16.86 -5.96
C GLU A 238 6.19 -17.63 -7.26
N PHE A 239 5.72 -18.86 -7.34
CA PHE A 239 5.84 -19.78 -8.47
C PHE A 239 4.48 -20.05 -9.13
N ARG A 240 3.51 -19.20 -8.94
CA ARG A 240 2.14 -19.28 -9.42
C ARG A 240 1.78 -18.09 -10.25
N ALA A 241 1.25 -18.33 -11.41
CA ALA A 241 0.82 -17.33 -12.35
C ALA A 241 -0.71 -17.27 -12.41
N TYR A 242 -1.23 -16.06 -12.42
CA TYR A 242 -2.65 -15.78 -12.56
C TYR A 242 -2.85 -14.73 -13.64
N ALA A 243 -3.89 -14.90 -14.45
CA ALA A 243 -4.30 -13.90 -15.42
C ALA A 243 -5.82 -13.79 -15.50
N VAL A 244 -6.29 -12.58 -15.76
CA VAL A 244 -7.72 -12.32 -16.02
C VAL A 244 -7.86 -11.93 -17.48
N LYS A 245 -8.83 -12.56 -18.16
CA LYS A 245 -9.19 -12.20 -19.53
C LYS A 245 -10.16 -11.02 -19.57
N LYS A 246 -10.31 -10.39 -20.74
CA LYS A 246 -11.25 -9.28 -20.97
C LYS A 246 -12.72 -9.64 -20.73
N ASP A 247 -13.05 -10.93 -20.73
CA ASP A 247 -14.38 -11.45 -20.36
C ASP A 247 -14.57 -11.61 -18.85
N GLY A 248 -13.60 -11.21 -18.02
CA GLY A 248 -13.64 -11.28 -16.57
C GLY A 248 -13.28 -12.65 -15.99
N THR A 249 -12.91 -13.65 -16.81
CA THR A 249 -12.56 -15.00 -16.33
C THR A 249 -11.15 -15.04 -15.76
N LEU A 250 -10.96 -15.81 -14.66
CA LEU A 250 -9.67 -16.06 -14.03
C LEU A 250 -9.03 -17.32 -14.59
N TRP A 251 -7.75 -17.26 -14.88
CA TRP A 251 -6.90 -18.36 -15.32
C TRP A 251 -5.67 -18.47 -14.41
N ALA A 252 -5.24 -19.69 -14.13
CA ALA A 252 -4.11 -19.97 -13.25
C ALA A 252 -3.25 -21.11 -13.78
N TRP A 253 -1.93 -21.05 -13.49
CA TRP A 253 -0.95 -22.08 -13.82
C TRP A 253 0.32 -21.93 -12.95
N GLY A 254 1.22 -22.90 -12.99
CA GLY A 254 2.41 -22.97 -12.16
C GLY A 254 2.29 -24.00 -11.04
N ASP A 255 2.90 -23.73 -9.89
CA ASP A 255 2.87 -24.58 -8.70
C ASP A 255 1.46 -24.70 -8.12
N ASN A 256 0.94 -25.93 -7.99
CA ASN A 256 -0.33 -26.22 -7.32
C ASN A 256 -0.18 -27.12 -6.08
N SER A 257 1.01 -27.25 -5.54
CA SER A 257 1.30 -28.15 -4.40
C SER A 257 0.43 -27.91 -3.15
N ARG A 258 -0.23 -26.76 -3.07
CA ARG A 258 -1.12 -26.36 -1.96
C ARG A 258 -2.54 -26.02 -2.42
N ASN A 259 -2.93 -26.45 -3.62
CA ASN A 259 -4.21 -26.11 -4.26
C ASN A 259 -4.48 -24.58 -4.34
N LEU A 260 -3.42 -23.79 -4.42
CA LEU A 260 -3.53 -22.31 -4.44
C LEU A 260 -3.83 -21.75 -5.84
N LEU A 261 -3.86 -22.60 -6.88
CA LEU A 261 -4.33 -22.16 -8.19
C LEU A 261 -5.86 -22.01 -8.27
N GLY A 262 -6.57 -22.34 -7.17
CA GLY A 262 -8.03 -22.17 -7.09
C GLY A 262 -8.84 -23.32 -7.68
N PHE A 263 -8.21 -24.45 -7.99
CA PHE A 263 -8.88 -25.68 -8.42
C PHE A 263 -8.16 -26.89 -7.85
N ASN A 264 -8.93 -27.94 -7.56
CA ASN A 264 -8.38 -29.22 -7.12
C ASN A 264 -7.78 -29.95 -8.32
N THR A 265 -6.53 -30.37 -8.22
CA THR A 265 -6.05 -31.44 -9.10
C THR A 265 -6.71 -32.74 -8.64
N PRO A 266 -7.26 -33.52 -9.56
CA PRO A 266 -7.80 -34.83 -9.19
C PRO A 266 -6.69 -35.67 -8.57
N THR A 267 -6.93 -36.16 -7.35
CA THR A 267 -6.13 -37.24 -6.79
C THR A 267 -6.61 -38.51 -7.45
N GLU A 268 -5.82 -39.13 -8.33
CA GLU A 268 -6.07 -40.46 -8.75
C GLU A 268 -5.78 -41.39 -7.55
N GLU A 269 -6.82 -41.90 -6.91
CA GLU A 269 -6.71 -42.99 -5.94
C GLU A 269 -6.37 -44.29 -6.69
N GLU A 270 -5.11 -44.59 -6.87
CA GLU A 270 -4.70 -45.94 -7.20
C GLU A 270 -4.89 -46.83 -5.96
N SER A 271 -5.97 -47.62 -5.94
CA SER A 271 -6.13 -48.68 -4.97
C SER A 271 -5.16 -49.81 -5.32
N THR A 272 -4.10 -49.97 -4.52
CA THR A 272 -3.33 -51.21 -4.58
C THR A 272 -4.14 -52.36 -3.98
N SER A 273 -4.00 -53.53 -4.55
CA SER A 273 -4.69 -54.78 -4.15
C SER A 273 -4.36 -55.27 -2.72
N GLU A 274 -3.61 -54.51 -1.92
CA GLU A 274 -3.17 -54.87 -0.57
C GLU A 274 -3.66 -53.89 0.54
N GLY A 275 -4.56 -52.96 0.22
CA GLY A 275 -5.24 -52.13 1.24
C GLY A 275 -4.41 -51.10 1.98
N ASN A 276 -3.18 -50.83 1.56
CA ASN A 276 -2.40 -49.65 2.04
C ASN A 276 -2.66 -48.48 1.11
N PRO A 277 -3.03 -47.31 1.65
CA PRO A 277 -3.12 -46.11 0.83
C PRO A 277 -1.71 -45.75 0.32
N VAL A 278 -1.52 -45.84 -1.00
CA VAL A 278 -0.35 -45.21 -1.64
C VAL A 278 -0.63 -43.72 -1.65
N GLU A 279 0.30 -42.95 -1.13
CA GLU A 279 0.30 -41.50 -1.23
C GLU A 279 0.39 -41.14 -2.73
N VAL A 280 -0.73 -40.74 -3.31
CA VAL A 280 -0.77 -40.35 -4.72
C VAL A 280 -0.05 -39.02 -4.85
N VAL A 281 1.10 -39.03 -5.49
CA VAL A 281 1.79 -37.83 -5.91
C VAL A 281 0.96 -37.20 -7.04
N THR A 282 0.08 -36.29 -6.69
CA THR A 282 -0.58 -35.42 -7.66
C THR A 282 0.47 -34.66 -8.41
N GLU A 283 0.33 -34.47 -9.71
CA GLU A 283 1.15 -33.55 -10.50
C GLU A 283 1.06 -32.17 -9.84
N PRO A 284 2.08 -31.68 -9.11
CA PRO A 284 1.97 -30.46 -8.34
C PRO A 284 2.06 -29.21 -9.24
N GLN A 285 2.15 -29.39 -10.55
CA GLN A 285 2.37 -28.33 -11.52
C GLN A 285 1.33 -28.33 -12.62
N ILE A 286 0.76 -27.16 -12.88
CA ILE A 286 -0.10 -26.92 -14.03
C ILE A 286 0.69 -26.10 -15.05
N THR A 287 1.14 -26.73 -16.12
CA THR A 287 2.07 -26.16 -17.10
C THR A 287 1.40 -25.35 -18.21
N LYS A 288 0.07 -25.15 -18.15
CA LYS A 288 -0.71 -24.36 -19.13
C LYS A 288 -1.78 -23.55 -18.41
N PRO A 289 -2.15 -22.36 -18.90
CA PRO A 289 -3.26 -21.61 -18.35
C PRO A 289 -4.53 -22.48 -18.30
N THR A 290 -5.09 -22.61 -17.12
CA THR A 290 -6.31 -23.37 -16.84
C THR A 290 -7.32 -22.44 -16.16
N GLN A 291 -8.57 -22.45 -16.63
CA GLN A 291 -9.62 -21.58 -16.09
C GLN A 291 -10.00 -21.99 -14.66
N VAL A 292 -10.07 -21.02 -13.74
CA VAL A 292 -10.52 -21.22 -12.36
C VAL A 292 -12.03 -21.11 -12.32
N THR A 293 -12.72 -22.23 -12.43
CA THR A 293 -14.19 -22.29 -12.48
C THR A 293 -14.87 -22.25 -11.11
N ALA A 294 -14.10 -22.37 -10.02
CA ALA A 294 -14.62 -22.27 -8.65
C ALA A 294 -14.96 -20.84 -8.22
N VAL A 295 -14.55 -19.84 -8.99
CA VAL A 295 -14.82 -18.41 -8.78
C VAL A 295 -15.90 -17.98 -9.75
N GLU A 296 -17.00 -17.49 -9.22
CA GLU A 296 -18.14 -16.99 -10.00
C GLU A 296 -18.12 -15.46 -10.08
N GLY A 297 -18.50 -14.90 -11.22
CA GLY A 297 -18.59 -13.45 -11.46
C GLY A 297 -17.35 -12.89 -12.16
N GLU A 298 -17.39 -11.60 -12.50
CA GLU A 298 -16.26 -10.87 -13.11
C GLU A 298 -15.17 -10.66 -12.08
N VAL A 299 -13.94 -11.04 -12.41
CA VAL A 299 -12.78 -10.89 -11.51
C VAL A 299 -12.23 -9.47 -11.56
N LEU A 300 -12.40 -8.75 -10.46
CA LEU A 300 -11.93 -7.38 -10.29
C LEU A 300 -10.51 -7.31 -9.74
N ALA A 301 -10.17 -8.19 -8.78
CA ALA A 301 -8.85 -8.24 -8.18
C ALA A 301 -8.43 -9.67 -7.84
N VAL A 302 -7.13 -9.93 -7.95
CA VAL A 302 -6.47 -11.14 -7.48
C VAL A 302 -5.29 -10.69 -6.63
N SER A 303 -5.13 -11.26 -5.45
CA SER A 303 -4.02 -10.99 -4.56
C SER A 303 -3.68 -12.26 -3.77
N GLY A 304 -2.53 -12.32 -3.13
CA GLY A 304 -2.19 -13.49 -2.35
C GLY A 304 -0.77 -13.47 -1.84
N CYS A 305 -0.43 -14.54 -1.15
CA CYS A 305 0.89 -14.79 -0.60
C CYS A 305 1.31 -16.25 -0.78
N GLU A 306 2.38 -16.63 -0.11
CA GLU A 306 2.91 -18.00 -0.11
C GLU A 306 1.83 -19.07 0.18
N ASN A 307 0.89 -18.75 1.08
CA ASN A 307 -0.04 -19.72 1.65
C ASN A 307 -1.51 -19.42 1.37
N THR A 308 -1.84 -18.28 0.78
CA THR A 308 -3.23 -17.89 0.51
C THR A 308 -3.37 -17.23 -0.85
N LEU A 309 -4.51 -17.46 -1.47
CA LEU A 309 -5.00 -16.75 -2.65
C LEU A 309 -6.31 -16.06 -2.30
N SER A 310 -6.44 -14.82 -2.67
CA SER A 310 -7.63 -13.98 -2.53
C SER A 310 -8.09 -13.54 -3.92
N VAL A 311 -9.34 -13.78 -4.25
CA VAL A 311 -9.96 -13.36 -5.51
C VAL A 311 -11.20 -12.54 -5.18
N ALA A 312 -11.32 -11.37 -5.76
CA ALA A 312 -12.48 -10.50 -5.61
C ALA A 312 -13.28 -10.44 -6.91
N THR A 313 -14.59 -10.67 -6.83
CA THR A 313 -15.50 -10.59 -7.97
C THR A 313 -16.60 -9.58 -7.71
N GLY A 314 -17.13 -8.98 -8.76
CA GLY A 314 -18.18 -7.97 -8.64
C GLY A 314 -18.52 -7.33 -9.98
N THR A 315 -19.16 -6.17 -9.95
CA THR A 315 -19.62 -5.42 -11.12
C THR A 315 -19.26 -3.94 -10.99
N ASP A 316 -19.01 -3.27 -12.10
CA ASP A 316 -18.73 -1.83 -12.17
C ASP A 316 -17.62 -1.35 -11.20
N GLY A 317 -16.62 -2.21 -10.97
CA GLY A 317 -15.49 -1.91 -10.07
C GLY A 317 -15.80 -2.07 -8.58
N ILE A 318 -17.01 -2.45 -8.20
CA ILE A 318 -17.41 -2.73 -6.82
C ILE A 318 -17.28 -4.22 -6.53
N ILE A 319 -16.51 -4.57 -5.51
CA ILE A 319 -16.33 -5.95 -5.06
C ILE A 319 -17.58 -6.41 -4.30
N GLU A 320 -18.23 -7.44 -4.80
CA GLU A 320 -19.44 -8.03 -4.22
C GLU A 320 -19.14 -9.31 -3.44
N LYS A 321 -18.15 -10.07 -3.91
CA LYS A 321 -17.70 -11.31 -3.29
C LYS A 321 -16.19 -11.39 -3.18
N VAL A 322 -15.71 -12.01 -2.12
CA VAL A 322 -14.29 -12.36 -1.94
C VAL A 322 -14.20 -13.88 -1.76
N TRP A 323 -13.30 -14.49 -2.49
CA TRP A 323 -13.03 -15.92 -2.48
C TRP A 323 -11.63 -16.12 -1.92
N MET A 324 -11.51 -16.92 -0.86
CA MET A 324 -10.24 -17.20 -0.20
C MET A 324 -9.89 -18.68 -0.34
N PHE A 325 -8.64 -18.96 -0.67
CA PHE A 325 -8.09 -20.31 -0.82
C PHE A 325 -6.83 -20.45 0.03
N GLY A 326 -6.50 -21.66 0.42
CA GLY A 326 -5.23 -21.99 1.05
C GLY A 326 -5.29 -22.08 2.56
N SER A 327 -4.18 -21.71 3.23
CA SER A 327 -4.01 -21.85 4.67
C SER A 327 -4.87 -20.87 5.46
N ASN A 328 -5.54 -21.38 6.49
CA ASN A 328 -6.21 -20.54 7.49
C ASN A 328 -5.38 -20.35 8.78
N ALA A 329 -4.07 -20.60 8.72
CA ALA A 329 -3.17 -20.20 9.79
C ALA A 329 -3.32 -18.71 10.05
N ASP A 330 -3.28 -18.31 11.31
CA ASP A 330 -3.42 -16.89 11.71
C ASP A 330 -4.75 -16.23 11.27
N GLY A 331 -5.78 -17.03 10.88
CA GLY A 331 -7.07 -16.52 10.42
C GLY A 331 -7.05 -15.89 9.04
N ALA A 332 -6.09 -16.27 8.19
CA ALA A 332 -5.86 -15.64 6.89
C ALA A 332 -7.08 -15.67 5.95
N LEU A 333 -8.01 -16.61 6.10
CA LEU A 333 -9.23 -16.70 5.30
C LEU A 333 -10.37 -15.79 5.81
N GLY A 334 -10.26 -15.20 7.01
CA GLY A 334 -11.23 -14.24 7.54
C GLY A 334 -12.62 -14.82 7.88
N ASP A 335 -12.78 -16.13 7.92
CA ASP A 335 -14.06 -16.85 8.13
C ASP A 335 -14.44 -17.03 9.61
N GLY A 336 -13.65 -16.52 10.51
CA GLY A 336 -13.84 -16.66 11.96
C GLY A 336 -13.24 -17.94 12.53
N LYS A 337 -12.54 -18.73 11.72
CA LYS A 337 -11.82 -19.93 12.12
C LYS A 337 -10.31 -19.67 12.04
N GLY A 338 -9.52 -20.47 12.73
CA GLY A 338 -8.05 -20.36 12.72
C GLY A 338 -7.43 -21.27 13.78
N LEU A 339 -6.09 -21.28 13.88
CA LEU A 339 -5.34 -22.11 14.85
C LEU A 339 -5.55 -21.75 16.32
N GLY A 340 -6.38 -20.79 16.66
CA GLY A 340 -6.51 -20.14 17.96
C GLY A 340 -6.88 -21.02 19.16
N ASN A 341 -6.93 -22.36 19.06
CA ASN A 341 -7.19 -23.24 20.20
C ASN A 341 -6.54 -24.64 20.08
N GLY A 342 -5.27 -24.67 19.64
CA GLY A 342 -4.51 -25.94 19.69
C GLY A 342 -4.82 -26.94 18.57
N ASN A 343 -5.56 -26.55 17.56
CA ASN A 343 -5.78 -27.37 16.38
C ASN A 343 -4.53 -27.28 15.48
N LYS A 344 -3.72 -28.33 15.49
CA LYS A 344 -2.47 -28.41 14.70
C LYS A 344 -2.71 -28.71 13.21
N ASP A 345 -3.92 -29.09 12.85
CA ASP A 345 -4.30 -29.54 11.52
C ASP A 345 -5.42 -28.65 10.96
N ILE A 346 -5.07 -27.42 10.51
CA ILE A 346 -5.98 -26.69 9.63
C ILE A 346 -5.61 -27.09 8.21
N PRO A 347 -6.45 -27.87 7.53
CA PRO A 347 -6.23 -28.20 6.14
C PRO A 347 -6.28 -26.91 5.31
N PHE A 348 -5.48 -26.84 4.26
CA PHE A 348 -5.66 -25.83 3.22
C PHE A 348 -7.10 -25.92 2.71
N ALA A 349 -7.77 -24.78 2.60
CA ALA A 349 -9.08 -24.74 1.98
C ALA A 349 -8.92 -25.12 0.50
N THR A 350 -9.46 -26.28 0.14
CA THR A 350 -9.47 -26.79 -1.24
C THR A 350 -10.64 -26.24 -2.04
N VAL A 351 -11.62 -25.66 -1.35
CA VAL A 351 -12.77 -24.95 -1.91
C VAL A 351 -12.74 -23.50 -1.39
N PRO A 352 -13.21 -22.53 -2.19
CA PRO A 352 -13.19 -21.13 -1.76
C PRO A 352 -14.02 -20.92 -0.51
N VAL A 353 -13.49 -20.11 0.39
CA VAL A 353 -14.15 -19.67 1.62
C VAL A 353 -14.45 -18.17 1.51
N ASN A 354 -15.63 -17.76 1.91
CA ASN A 354 -15.98 -16.34 1.96
C ASN A 354 -15.63 -15.77 3.34
N PRO A 355 -14.89 -14.68 3.43
CA PRO A 355 -14.65 -14.00 4.69
C PRO A 355 -15.96 -13.46 5.27
N SER A 356 -15.99 -13.26 6.61
CA SER A 356 -17.19 -12.76 7.32
C SER A 356 -17.38 -11.26 7.13
N LEU A 357 -17.52 -10.80 5.88
CA LEU A 357 -17.78 -9.41 5.53
C LEU A 357 -19.27 -9.07 5.69
N LYS A 358 -19.57 -7.84 6.08
CA LYS A 358 -20.95 -7.34 6.10
C LYS A 358 -21.43 -7.07 4.67
N SER A 359 -22.58 -7.58 4.29
CA SER A 359 -23.15 -7.44 2.95
C SER A 359 -23.51 -6.00 2.54
N SER A 360 -23.55 -5.06 3.51
CA SER A 360 -23.79 -3.64 3.23
C SER A 360 -22.55 -2.87 2.82
N LEU A 361 -21.36 -3.44 2.97
CA LEU A 361 -20.10 -2.78 2.61
C LEU A 361 -19.82 -2.97 1.12
N LYS A 362 -19.39 -1.90 0.49
CA LYS A 362 -18.94 -1.89 -0.90
C LYS A 362 -17.43 -1.69 -0.91
N PHE A 363 -16.72 -2.68 -1.41
CA PHE A 363 -15.27 -2.61 -1.50
C PHE A 363 -14.83 -2.26 -2.93
N THR A 364 -13.77 -1.48 -3.05
CA THR A 364 -13.21 -1.01 -4.32
C THR A 364 -11.84 -1.60 -4.62
N SER A 365 -11.12 -2.06 -3.59
CA SER A 365 -9.82 -2.71 -3.79
C SER A 365 -9.52 -3.75 -2.71
N MET A 366 -8.58 -4.66 -3.03
CA MET A 366 -8.09 -5.71 -2.15
C MET A 366 -6.58 -5.89 -2.35
N SER A 367 -5.86 -6.08 -1.27
CA SER A 367 -4.43 -6.38 -1.27
C SER A 367 -4.08 -7.34 -0.14
N SER A 368 -3.35 -8.41 -0.44
CA SER A 368 -2.95 -9.42 0.54
C SER A 368 -1.44 -9.45 0.71
N GLY A 369 -0.99 -9.53 1.95
CA GLY A 369 0.39 -9.78 2.36
C GLY A 369 0.56 -11.18 2.93
N GLN A 370 1.62 -11.40 3.73
CA GLN A 370 1.89 -12.71 4.31
C GLN A 370 0.84 -13.05 5.39
N ASN A 371 -0.10 -13.93 5.02
CA ASN A 371 -1.21 -14.40 5.86
C ASN A 371 -2.15 -13.29 6.38
N TYR A 372 -2.25 -12.17 5.68
CA TYR A 372 -3.23 -11.12 5.99
C TYR A 372 -3.78 -10.48 4.71
N THR A 373 -4.97 -9.94 4.80
CA THR A 373 -5.64 -9.26 3.69
C THR A 373 -6.19 -7.92 4.15
N MET A 374 -6.06 -6.91 3.30
CA MET A 374 -6.58 -5.56 3.46
C MET A 374 -7.55 -5.26 2.33
N MET A 375 -8.65 -4.60 2.63
CA MET A 375 -9.64 -4.16 1.65
C MET A 375 -10.03 -2.71 1.92
N LEU A 376 -10.32 -1.96 0.87
CA LEU A 376 -10.76 -0.58 0.92
C LEU A 376 -12.22 -0.50 0.47
N THR A 377 -13.04 0.19 1.24
CA THR A 377 -14.43 0.48 0.89
C THR A 377 -14.56 1.72 -0.02
N ASP A 378 -15.71 1.93 -0.62
CA ASP A 378 -16.01 3.08 -1.47
C ASP A 378 -16.10 4.41 -0.68
N ASP A 379 -16.41 4.33 0.63
CA ASP A 379 -16.39 5.45 1.55
C ASP A 379 -15.01 5.70 2.21
N GLY A 380 -14.02 4.88 1.91
CA GLY A 380 -12.64 5.07 2.31
C GLY A 380 -12.24 4.47 3.64
N ASP A 381 -12.98 3.49 4.14
CA ASP A 381 -12.57 2.68 5.28
C ASP A 381 -11.68 1.52 4.84
N ILE A 382 -10.62 1.23 5.61
CA ILE A 382 -9.83 0.01 5.43
C ILE A 382 -10.36 -1.07 6.37
N TRP A 383 -10.54 -2.28 5.84
CA TRP A 383 -10.83 -3.49 6.57
C TRP A 383 -9.67 -4.47 6.44
N GLY A 384 -9.30 -5.16 7.53
CA GLY A 384 -8.21 -6.11 7.53
C GLY A 384 -8.46 -7.32 8.40
N TRP A 385 -7.82 -8.44 8.07
CA TRP A 385 -7.84 -9.68 8.85
C TRP A 385 -6.60 -10.52 8.60
N GLY A 386 -6.41 -11.56 9.41
CA GLY A 386 -5.28 -12.48 9.34
C GLY A 386 -4.18 -12.15 10.33
N CYS A 387 -2.94 -12.44 9.96
CA CYS A 387 -1.74 -12.25 10.76
C CYS A 387 -1.51 -10.77 11.14
N ASN A 388 -1.16 -10.53 12.40
CA ASN A 388 -0.82 -9.20 12.92
C ASN A 388 0.48 -9.20 13.74
N ARG A 389 1.35 -10.19 13.57
CA ARG A 389 2.59 -10.34 14.36
C ARG A 389 3.59 -9.21 14.18
N GLY A 390 3.51 -8.49 13.08
CA GLY A 390 4.29 -7.28 12.82
C GLY A 390 3.57 -5.98 13.13
N GLY A 391 2.27 -6.03 13.48
CA GLY A 391 1.41 -4.84 13.56
C GLY A 391 0.80 -4.43 12.22
N GLN A 392 0.89 -5.30 11.19
CA GLN A 392 0.50 -5.01 9.82
C GLN A 392 -0.99 -4.75 9.61
N LEU A 393 -1.85 -5.09 10.57
CA LEU A 393 -3.27 -4.73 10.52
C LEU A 393 -3.53 -3.29 11.00
N GLY A 394 -2.60 -2.66 11.75
CA GLY A 394 -2.78 -1.27 12.18
C GLY A 394 -3.88 -1.07 13.23
N ASP A 395 -4.16 -2.07 14.04
CA ASP A 395 -5.29 -2.15 14.98
C ASP A 395 -4.94 -1.76 16.42
N GLU A 396 -3.84 -1.04 16.60
CA GLU A 396 -3.35 -0.56 17.90
C GLU A 396 -2.95 -1.71 18.88
N THR A 397 -2.79 -2.94 18.38
CA THR A 397 -2.32 -4.05 19.22
C THR A 397 -0.97 -3.69 19.85
N PRO A 398 -0.82 -3.74 21.21
CA PRO A 398 0.43 -3.41 21.88
C PRO A 398 1.61 -4.26 21.39
N ASN A 399 2.80 -3.65 21.27
CA ASN A 399 4.00 -4.29 20.72
C ASN A 399 4.43 -5.57 21.47
N ASP A 400 4.18 -5.68 22.76
CA ASP A 400 4.43 -6.85 23.59
C ASP A 400 3.47 -8.01 23.30
N GLN A 401 2.31 -7.74 22.68
CA GLN A 401 1.29 -8.73 22.31
C GLN A 401 1.37 -9.15 20.83
N LEU A 402 2.13 -8.44 19.99
CA LEU A 402 2.18 -8.68 18.53
C LEU A 402 2.70 -10.07 18.16
N GLN A 403 3.55 -10.70 18.97
CA GLN A 403 4.14 -12.02 18.66
C GLN A 403 3.10 -13.12 18.40
N VAL A 404 1.89 -12.98 18.93
CA VAL A 404 0.78 -13.94 18.82
C VAL A 404 -0.49 -13.30 18.24
N ALA A 405 -0.39 -12.06 17.75
CA ALA A 405 -1.56 -11.31 17.30
C ALA A 405 -2.04 -11.77 15.92
N TYR A 406 -3.33 -11.97 15.80
CA TYR A 406 -4.04 -12.23 14.54
C TYR A 406 -5.53 -11.89 14.70
N LYS A 407 -6.22 -11.68 13.56
CA LYS A 407 -7.65 -11.43 13.53
C LYS A 407 -8.34 -12.47 12.66
N LEU A 408 -9.22 -13.25 13.25
CA LEU A 408 -9.97 -14.31 12.56
C LEU A 408 -11.10 -13.78 11.67
N LYS A 409 -11.51 -12.54 11.91
CA LYS A 409 -12.58 -11.85 11.16
C LYS A 409 -12.12 -10.46 10.77
N PRO A 410 -12.68 -9.90 9.69
CA PRO A 410 -12.41 -8.53 9.28
C PRO A 410 -12.68 -7.52 10.39
N ILE A 411 -11.74 -6.61 10.58
CA ILE A 411 -11.82 -5.45 11.48
C ILE A 411 -11.60 -4.16 10.69
N VAL A 412 -12.11 -3.05 11.20
CA VAL A 412 -11.88 -1.70 10.62
C VAL A 412 -10.54 -1.17 11.12
N ILE A 413 -9.79 -0.54 10.22
CA ILE A 413 -8.56 0.20 10.54
C ILE A 413 -8.85 1.69 10.34
N ASN A 414 -8.84 2.43 11.45
CA ASN A 414 -9.16 3.84 11.43
C ASN A 414 -8.19 4.64 10.57
N CYS A 415 -8.72 5.57 9.77
CA CYS A 415 -7.92 6.57 9.10
C CYS A 415 -7.47 7.62 10.12
N PRO A 416 -6.16 7.87 10.29
CA PRO A 416 -5.71 8.94 11.14
C PRO A 416 -6.28 10.27 10.67
N GLN A 417 -7.00 10.93 11.56
CA GLN A 417 -7.45 12.29 11.36
C GLN A 417 -6.32 13.20 11.83
N ASP A 418 -6.09 14.31 11.13
CA ASP A 418 -5.29 15.36 11.74
C ASP A 418 -6.04 15.71 13.01
N GLU A 419 -5.35 15.63 14.16
CA GLU A 419 -5.93 16.22 15.33
C GLU A 419 -6.25 17.65 14.90
N VAL A 420 -7.54 17.93 14.65
CA VAL A 420 -8.00 19.28 14.67
C VAL A 420 -7.62 19.70 16.06
N SER A 421 -6.54 20.46 16.21
CA SER A 421 -6.31 21.18 17.41
C SER A 421 -7.44 22.22 17.48
N SER A 422 -8.65 21.67 17.55
CA SER A 422 -9.80 22.36 18.01
C SER A 422 -9.41 22.81 19.39
N VAL A 423 -9.08 24.12 19.49
CA VAL A 423 -9.05 24.81 20.76
C VAL A 423 -8.53 23.87 21.84
N GLY A 424 -7.22 23.69 21.89
CA GLY A 424 -6.60 22.97 23.00
C GLY A 424 -6.88 23.75 24.28
N SER A 425 -8.05 23.58 24.84
CA SER A 425 -8.24 23.84 26.25
C SER A 425 -7.44 22.76 26.97
N LEU A 426 -6.17 23.05 27.25
CA LEU A 426 -5.39 22.28 28.19
C LEU A 426 -6.12 22.31 29.53
N LYS A 427 -6.90 21.26 29.81
CA LYS A 427 -7.67 21.07 31.05
C LYS A 427 -6.79 20.76 32.24
N ASP A 428 -5.53 21.20 32.24
CA ASP A 428 -4.67 21.21 33.43
C ASP A 428 -4.40 22.62 33.96
N GLY A 429 -5.34 23.53 33.76
CA GLY A 429 -5.52 24.68 34.66
C GLY A 429 -4.52 25.82 34.53
N LYS A 430 -3.76 25.98 33.42
CA LYS A 430 -2.77 27.06 33.37
C LYS A 430 -2.82 28.01 32.17
N VAL A 431 -3.29 27.63 31.01
CA VAL A 431 -3.36 28.57 29.86
C VAL A 431 -4.58 28.26 29.01
N ASP A 432 -5.42 29.26 28.77
CA ASP A 432 -6.53 29.21 27.80
C ASP A 432 -6.03 29.87 26.50
N ALA A 433 -5.73 29.06 25.48
CA ALA A 433 -5.23 29.55 24.21
C ALA A 433 -5.84 28.77 23.04
N ALA A 434 -6.24 29.49 22.01
CA ALA A 434 -6.73 28.94 20.76
C ALA A 434 -5.81 29.38 19.62
N VAL A 435 -5.37 28.43 18.79
CA VAL A 435 -4.58 28.72 17.58
C VAL A 435 -5.42 28.35 16.36
N SER A 436 -5.43 29.20 15.36
CA SER A 436 -6.12 28.95 14.09
C SER A 436 -5.20 29.25 12.91
N PHE A 437 -5.44 28.58 11.78
CA PHE A 437 -4.75 28.79 10.53
C PHE A 437 -5.73 28.80 9.36
N ASP A 438 -5.72 29.80 8.51
CA ASP A 438 -6.64 29.97 7.37
C ASP A 438 -6.02 29.67 6.01
N GLY A 439 -4.83 29.08 5.98
CA GLY A 439 -4.06 28.81 4.78
C GLY A 439 -2.97 29.85 4.49
N GLN A 440 -3.03 31.03 5.09
CA GLN A 440 -2.03 32.08 4.94
C GLN A 440 -1.66 32.75 6.26
N VAL A 441 -2.58 32.84 7.18
CA VAL A 441 -2.41 33.53 8.46
C VAL A 441 -2.57 32.55 9.60
N LEU A 442 -1.54 32.47 10.44
CA LEU A 442 -1.58 31.77 11.73
C LEU A 442 -2.01 32.79 12.80
N ALA A 443 -3.07 32.52 13.54
CA ALA A 443 -3.57 33.40 14.58
C ALA A 443 -3.65 32.71 15.94
N LEU A 444 -3.26 33.42 16.99
CA LEU A 444 -3.33 32.99 18.38
C LEU A 444 -4.35 33.86 19.14
N GLN A 445 -5.28 33.22 19.81
CA GLN A 445 -6.14 33.87 20.79
C GLN A 445 -5.82 33.30 22.18
N SER A 446 -5.39 34.14 23.10
CA SER A 446 -5.05 33.76 24.46
C SER A 446 -5.24 34.94 25.41
N ASP A 447 -5.71 34.65 26.62
CA ASP A 447 -5.75 35.62 27.74
C ASP A 447 -4.40 35.72 28.47
N GLY A 448 -3.46 34.78 28.19
CA GLY A 448 -2.11 34.75 28.75
C GLY A 448 -1.08 35.59 27.97
N LEU A 449 0.03 35.91 28.60
CA LEU A 449 1.13 36.66 28.00
C LEU A 449 1.96 35.77 27.07
N LEU A 450 1.93 36.05 25.76
CA LEU A 450 2.85 35.46 24.81
C LEU A 450 4.27 36.02 25.02
N THR A 451 5.22 35.13 25.33
CA THR A 451 6.61 35.52 25.58
C THR A 451 7.54 35.17 24.42
N SER A 452 7.25 34.14 23.66
CA SER A 452 7.93 33.76 22.41
C SER A 452 7.06 32.89 21.54
N GLY A 453 7.31 32.92 20.22
CA GLY A 453 6.70 31.99 19.26
C GLY A 453 7.69 31.63 18.16
N ARG A 454 7.65 30.38 17.69
CA ARG A 454 8.48 29.89 16.59
C ARG A 454 7.71 28.88 15.74
N ILE A 455 8.07 28.82 14.45
CA ILE A 455 7.60 27.78 13.57
C ILE A 455 8.79 26.90 13.20
N TYR A 456 8.60 25.59 13.30
CA TYR A 456 9.57 24.56 12.94
C TYR A 456 9.10 23.77 11.74
N ASP A 457 10.02 23.37 10.87
CA ASP A 457 9.79 22.34 9.88
C ASP A 457 9.74 20.94 10.54
N MET A 458 9.42 19.92 9.77
CA MET A 458 9.34 18.53 10.27
C MET A 458 10.69 17.92 10.67
N ASN A 459 11.82 18.60 10.36
CA ASN A 459 13.17 18.22 10.82
C ASN A 459 13.54 18.88 12.16
N GLY A 460 12.62 19.67 12.73
CA GLY A 460 12.87 20.43 13.97
C GLY A 460 13.69 21.72 13.75
N THR A 461 13.88 22.17 12.49
CA THR A 461 14.57 23.42 12.18
C THR A 461 13.61 24.58 12.33
N ALA A 462 13.98 25.60 13.12
CA ALA A 462 13.19 26.81 13.22
C ALA A 462 13.26 27.60 11.89
N VAL A 463 12.12 27.75 11.22
CA VAL A 463 11.97 28.41 9.92
C VAL A 463 11.38 29.81 10.02
N MET A 464 10.70 30.14 11.12
CA MET A 464 10.14 31.44 11.37
C MET A 464 10.11 31.77 12.88
N ILE A 465 10.38 33.01 13.23
CA ILE A 465 10.19 33.54 14.59
C ILE A 465 8.92 34.39 14.57
N LEU A 466 8.01 34.12 15.52
CA LEU A 466 6.74 34.80 15.67
C LEU A 466 6.92 35.94 16.72
N ALA A 467 6.63 37.15 16.34
CA ALA A 467 6.77 38.29 17.24
C ALA A 467 5.77 38.20 18.41
N ALA A 468 6.27 38.28 19.64
CA ALA A 468 5.43 38.18 20.84
C ALA A 468 4.48 39.39 21.02
N SER A 469 4.67 40.44 20.28
CA SER A 469 3.78 41.61 20.26
C SER A 469 2.58 41.47 19.33
N GLU A 470 2.52 40.38 18.56
CA GLU A 470 1.48 40.12 17.58
C GLU A 470 0.66 38.92 18.03
N THR A 471 -0.56 38.83 17.54
CA THR A 471 -1.48 37.68 17.75
C THR A 471 -1.86 37.01 16.42
N SER A 472 -1.28 37.52 15.31
CA SER A 472 -1.46 36.90 14.00
C SER A 472 -0.23 37.13 13.13
N TRP A 473 0.16 36.08 12.37
CA TRP A 473 1.37 36.11 11.56
C TRP A 473 1.08 35.58 10.15
N ASN A 474 1.52 36.33 9.15
CA ASN A 474 1.45 35.86 7.77
C ASN A 474 2.56 34.83 7.51
N VAL A 475 2.17 33.60 7.20
CA VAL A 475 3.07 32.47 6.93
C VAL A 475 3.09 32.06 5.45
N ALA A 476 2.49 32.86 4.55
CA ALA A 476 2.46 32.61 3.11
C ALA A 476 3.86 32.56 2.45
N THR A 477 4.90 33.02 3.17
CA THR A 477 6.30 32.91 2.71
C THR A 477 6.94 31.55 2.98
N LEU A 478 6.32 30.70 3.78
CA LEU A 478 6.78 29.34 4.00
C LEU A 478 6.52 28.50 2.73
N SER A 479 7.45 27.62 2.43
CA SER A 479 7.28 26.64 1.36
C SER A 479 6.10 25.72 1.67
N GLN A 480 5.54 25.11 0.64
CA GLN A 480 4.53 24.05 0.82
C GLN A 480 5.11 22.95 1.72
N GLY A 481 4.40 22.59 2.78
CA GLY A 481 4.87 21.61 3.76
C GLY A 481 4.09 21.65 5.06
N VAL A 482 4.42 20.73 5.96
CA VAL A 482 3.87 20.65 7.31
C VAL A 482 4.80 21.31 8.31
N TYR A 483 4.24 22.08 9.23
CA TYR A 483 4.96 22.88 10.19
C TYR A 483 4.36 22.72 11.59
N VAL A 484 5.18 22.97 12.61
CA VAL A 484 4.75 23.06 14.01
C VAL A 484 5.03 24.48 14.52
N ALA A 485 4.00 25.20 14.91
CA ALA A 485 4.13 26.44 15.65
C ALA A 485 4.19 26.14 17.16
N GLU A 486 5.17 26.67 17.85
CA GLU A 486 5.32 26.62 19.30
C GLU A 486 5.17 28.03 19.86
N PHE A 487 4.32 28.21 20.85
CA PHE A 487 4.09 29.45 21.57
C PHE A 487 4.40 29.25 23.05
N MET A 488 5.11 30.17 23.66
CA MET A 488 5.32 30.21 25.12
C MET A 488 4.37 31.24 25.72
N ILE A 489 3.34 30.78 26.40
CA ILE A 489 2.29 31.62 27.01
C ILE A 489 2.33 31.41 28.52
N ASP A 490 2.53 32.48 29.28
CA ASP A 490 2.72 32.43 30.74
C ASP A 490 3.77 31.39 31.22
N GLY A 491 4.81 31.17 30.38
CA GLY A 491 5.88 30.24 30.65
C GLY A 491 5.55 28.78 30.35
N ALA A 492 4.36 28.47 29.79
CA ALA A 492 3.96 27.14 29.34
C ALA A 492 3.99 27.03 27.81
N PRO A 493 4.48 25.91 27.22
CA PRO A 493 4.47 25.73 25.78
C PRO A 493 3.07 25.33 25.28
N VAL A 494 2.64 25.98 24.17
CA VAL A 494 1.47 25.61 23.39
C VAL A 494 1.95 25.31 21.98
N THR A 495 1.63 24.15 21.43
CA THR A 495 2.05 23.76 20.09
C THR A 495 0.84 23.59 19.16
N TYR A 496 1.02 24.00 17.91
CA TYR A 496 0.00 23.86 16.86
C TYR A 496 0.63 23.38 15.57
N LYS A 497 0.11 22.30 15.00
CA LYS A 497 0.57 21.74 13.72
C LYS A 497 -0.34 22.25 12.60
N PHE A 498 0.25 22.72 11.49
CA PHE A 498 -0.48 23.20 10.31
C PHE A 498 0.24 22.87 9.03
N ALA A 499 -0.48 22.88 7.90
CA ALA A 499 0.08 22.63 6.58
C ALA A 499 -0.09 23.85 5.67
N VAL A 500 1.00 24.28 5.05
CA VAL A 500 1.00 25.29 3.97
C VAL A 500 0.87 24.53 2.65
N LYS A 501 -0.19 24.82 1.90
CA LYS A 501 -0.54 24.14 0.63
C LYS A 501 0.02 24.87 -0.59
#